data_8ea9e4d074df58eb704f42bfe57440d3
#
_entry.id   8ea9e4d074df58eb704f42bfe57440d3
#
_cell.length_a   1.000
_cell.length_b   1.000
_cell.length_c   1.000
_cell.angle_alpha   90.00
_cell.angle_beta   90.00
_cell.angle_gamma   90.00
#
_symmetry.space_group_name_H-M   'P 1'
#
loop_
_entity.id
_entity.type
_entity.pdbx_description
1 polymer ?
#
loop_
_entity_poly.entity_id
_entity_poly.type
_entity_poly.pdbx_seq_one_letter_code
_entity_poly.pdbx_strand_id
1 'polypeptide(L)'
;MNNETKRTRLTVQDMVRLSVLVAIMLLLELTGLGMIKTAGLEITIFLVPVIVGAIVMGPGAGAFLGGVFGCISFWECFGKSWFGTMLLGINPVFTFLVCVPTRILAGYLCGLTFKALHKLDKSNLWSFGAAGLIGALCNTVLFMSMLCLCFYHTEYIQGFVAALGSSNAFLFVIAFVGVNGLVEGAVSLITGAAIAKAVMYSRGKLAARKTNA
;
A
#
# COMPACT_ATOMS: atom_id res chain seq x y z
N MET A 1 -2.36 -31.85 -25.15
CA MET A 1 -2.88 -30.59 -24.53
C MET A 1 -1.71 -29.93 -23.83
N ASN A 2 -0.99 -29.06 -24.54
CA ASN A 2 0.16 -28.36 -23.96
C ASN A 2 -0.33 -27.10 -23.25
N ASN A 3 -0.41 -27.15 -21.93
CA ASN A 3 -0.54 -25.98 -21.08
C ASN A 3 0.85 -25.34 -20.95
N GLU A 4 1.27 -24.60 -21.95
CA GLU A 4 2.37 -23.68 -21.80
C GLU A 4 1.92 -22.56 -20.87
N THR A 5 2.34 -22.63 -19.63
CA THR A 5 2.34 -21.49 -18.68
C THR A 5 3.05 -20.34 -19.36
N LYS A 6 2.30 -19.40 -19.94
CA LYS A 6 2.82 -18.11 -20.42
C LYS A 6 3.55 -17.44 -19.26
N ARG A 7 4.84 -17.70 -19.12
CA ARG A 7 5.74 -16.87 -18.32
C ARG A 7 5.67 -15.46 -18.93
N THR A 8 4.94 -14.58 -18.29
CA THR A 8 4.94 -13.15 -18.60
C THR A 8 6.36 -12.63 -18.33
N ARG A 9 7.19 -12.62 -19.35
CA ARG A 9 8.53 -12.01 -19.28
C ARG A 9 8.29 -10.53 -19.05
N LEU A 10 8.80 -10.00 -17.93
CA LEU A 10 8.86 -8.57 -17.68
C LEU A 10 9.57 -7.91 -18.85
N THR A 11 8.92 -6.94 -19.48
CA THR A 11 9.57 -6.17 -20.54
C THR A 11 10.60 -5.22 -19.93
N VAL A 12 11.60 -4.80 -20.71
CA VAL A 12 12.58 -3.81 -20.25
C VAL A 12 11.88 -2.53 -19.76
N GLN A 13 10.79 -2.14 -20.41
CA GLN A 13 9.98 -0.99 -19.99
C GLN A 13 9.34 -1.19 -18.61
N ASP A 14 8.88 -2.38 -18.29
CA ASP A 14 8.30 -2.68 -16.98
C ASP A 14 9.38 -2.67 -15.89
N MET A 15 10.57 -3.16 -16.19
CA MET A 15 11.71 -3.09 -15.28
C MET A 15 12.12 -1.64 -14.98
N VAL A 16 12.17 -0.78 -16.00
CA VAL A 16 12.48 0.65 -15.83
C VAL A 16 11.40 1.33 -14.98
N ARG A 17 10.12 1.06 -15.24
CA ARG A 17 9.02 1.63 -14.43
C ARG A 17 9.11 1.20 -12.96
N LEU A 18 9.36 -0.09 -12.71
CA LEU A 18 9.54 -0.60 -11.35
C LEU A 18 10.71 0.07 -10.65
N SER A 19 11.85 0.18 -11.33
CA SER A 19 13.05 0.83 -10.77
C SER A 19 12.81 2.29 -10.41
N VAL A 20 12.07 3.03 -11.26
CA VAL A 20 11.70 4.44 -10.96
C VAL A 20 10.81 4.52 -9.72
N LEU A 21 9.79 3.63 -9.59
CA LEU A 21 8.91 3.63 -8.42
C LEU A 21 9.67 3.26 -7.14
N VAL A 22 10.57 2.29 -7.20
CA VAL A 22 11.45 1.94 -6.08
C VAL A 22 12.35 3.11 -5.71
N ALA A 23 12.95 3.78 -6.69
CA ALA A 23 13.79 4.96 -6.45
C ALA A 23 12.99 6.09 -5.77
N ILE A 24 11.74 6.33 -6.17
CA ILE A 24 10.86 7.30 -5.52
C ILE A 24 10.60 6.89 -4.06
N MET A 25 10.34 5.62 -3.77
CA MET A 25 10.15 5.13 -2.41
C MET A 25 11.41 5.33 -1.55
N LEU A 26 12.59 5.04 -2.09
CA LEU A 26 13.85 5.26 -1.38
C LEU A 26 14.13 6.74 -1.15
N LEU A 27 13.81 7.62 -2.10
CA LEU A 27 13.93 9.07 -1.94
C LEU A 27 12.98 9.58 -0.85
N LEU A 28 11.73 9.12 -0.81
CA LEU A 28 10.78 9.46 0.25
C LEU A 28 11.28 9.02 1.63
N GLU A 29 11.93 7.85 1.71
CA GLU A 29 12.55 7.37 2.95
C GLU A 29 13.74 8.24 3.39
N LEU A 30 14.65 8.55 2.46
CA LEU A 30 15.84 9.34 2.74
C LEU A 30 15.52 10.79 3.12
N THR A 31 14.50 11.38 2.50
CA THR A 31 14.06 12.76 2.80
C THR A 31 13.20 12.85 4.05
N GLY A 32 12.74 11.74 4.61
CA GLY A 32 11.80 11.72 5.74
C GLY A 32 10.37 12.17 5.39
N LEU A 33 10.09 12.43 4.11
CA LEU A 33 8.74 12.80 3.63
C LEU A 33 7.82 11.59 3.47
N GLY A 34 8.37 10.38 3.58
CA GLY A 34 7.60 9.13 3.44
C GLY A 34 6.58 8.90 4.56
N MET A 35 6.81 9.51 5.72
CA MET A 35 5.94 9.40 6.89
C MET A 35 5.59 10.75 7.49
N ILE A 36 4.30 11.00 7.67
CA ILE A 36 3.80 12.14 8.45
C ILE A 36 3.48 11.63 9.84
N LYS A 37 4.28 12.07 10.83
CA LYS A 37 4.09 11.69 12.24
C LYS A 37 2.91 12.45 12.82
N THR A 38 1.88 11.74 13.22
CA THR A 38 0.74 12.26 14.00
C THR A 38 0.78 11.69 15.41
N ALA A 39 0.04 12.31 16.34
CA ALA A 39 0.00 11.88 17.74
C ALA A 39 -0.68 10.50 17.89
N GLY A 40 0.08 9.43 17.66
CA GLY A 40 -0.37 8.04 17.84
C GLY A 40 -0.19 7.12 16.64
N LEU A 41 -0.19 7.64 15.41
CA LEU A 41 -0.01 6.84 14.19
C LEU A 41 0.77 7.62 13.12
N GLU A 42 1.41 6.87 12.23
CA GLU A 42 2.23 7.42 11.15
C GLU A 42 1.49 7.25 9.82
N ILE A 43 1.14 8.37 9.17
CA ILE A 43 0.51 8.35 7.84
C ILE A 43 1.60 8.09 6.81
N THR A 44 1.47 7.04 6.02
CA THR A 44 2.50 6.63 5.06
C THR A 44 2.16 7.07 3.64
N ILE A 45 3.07 7.82 3.01
CA ILE A 45 2.98 8.19 1.58
C ILE A 45 3.50 7.05 0.68
N PHE A 46 4.23 6.08 1.23
CA PHE A 46 4.77 4.94 0.48
C PHE A 46 3.73 4.08 -0.23
N LEU A 47 2.48 4.14 0.23
CA LEU A 47 1.38 3.42 -0.41
C LEU A 47 1.09 3.93 -1.83
N VAL A 48 1.39 5.22 -2.10
CA VAL A 48 1.15 5.85 -3.41
C VAL A 48 1.92 5.15 -4.54
N PRO A 49 3.25 4.98 -4.49
CA PRO A 49 3.99 4.21 -5.51
C PRO A 49 3.50 2.76 -5.65
N VAL A 50 3.08 2.11 -4.56
CA VAL A 50 2.53 0.75 -4.58
C VAL A 50 1.24 0.70 -5.40
N ILE A 51 0.30 1.63 -5.14
CA ILE A 51 -0.97 1.73 -5.88
C ILE A 51 -0.70 2.02 -7.36
N VAL A 52 0.21 2.98 -7.67
CA VAL A 52 0.60 3.29 -9.05
C VAL A 52 1.11 2.05 -9.77
N GLY A 53 2.03 1.33 -9.17
CA GLY A 53 2.60 0.11 -9.74
C GLY A 53 1.58 -1.01 -9.92
N ALA A 54 0.70 -1.21 -8.93
CA ALA A 54 -0.37 -2.19 -8.98
C ALA A 54 -1.38 -1.91 -10.11
N ILE A 55 -1.72 -0.65 -10.33
CA ILE A 55 -2.65 -0.21 -11.37
C ILE A 55 -2.02 -0.28 -12.77
N VAL A 56 -0.79 0.20 -12.93
CA VAL A 56 -0.14 0.35 -14.25
C VAL A 56 0.42 -0.97 -14.75
N MET A 57 0.99 -1.78 -13.87
CA MET A 57 1.72 -3.01 -14.23
C MET A 57 1.05 -4.29 -13.72
N GLY A 58 0.02 -4.16 -12.89
CA GLY A 58 -0.79 -5.28 -12.40
C GLY A 58 -0.37 -5.85 -11.04
N PRO A 59 -1.04 -6.95 -10.59
CA PRO A 59 -0.92 -7.46 -9.22
C PRO A 59 0.49 -7.87 -8.81
N GLY A 60 1.28 -8.44 -9.73
CA GLY A 60 2.65 -8.86 -9.45
C GLY A 60 3.57 -7.68 -9.11
N ALA A 61 3.42 -6.57 -9.84
CA ALA A 61 4.17 -5.35 -9.57
C ALA A 61 3.73 -4.71 -8.25
N GLY A 62 2.41 -4.71 -7.97
CA GLY A 62 1.86 -4.28 -6.68
C GLY A 62 2.43 -5.08 -5.50
N ALA A 63 2.51 -6.41 -5.62
CA ALA A 63 3.11 -7.28 -4.62
C ALA A 63 4.60 -6.97 -4.40
N PHE A 64 5.36 -6.79 -5.49
CA PHE A 64 6.78 -6.47 -5.41
C PHE A 64 7.03 -5.12 -4.71
N LEU A 65 6.32 -4.07 -5.13
CA LEU A 65 6.41 -2.74 -4.50
C LEU A 65 5.90 -2.74 -3.06
N GLY A 66 4.85 -3.53 -2.77
CA GLY A 66 4.39 -3.79 -1.41
C GLY A 66 5.47 -4.45 -0.56
N GLY A 67 6.25 -5.37 -1.13
CA GLY A 67 7.41 -5.98 -0.48
C GLY A 67 8.51 -4.95 -0.18
N VAL A 68 8.85 -4.08 -1.14
CA VAL A 68 9.79 -2.99 -0.93
C VAL A 68 9.31 -2.05 0.18
N PHE A 69 8.03 -1.66 0.15
CA PHE A 69 7.42 -0.87 1.22
C PHE A 69 7.50 -1.58 2.58
N GLY A 70 7.21 -2.87 2.62
CA GLY A 70 7.30 -3.68 3.84
C GLY A 70 8.72 -3.72 4.41
N CYS A 71 9.73 -3.87 3.55
CA CYS A 71 11.14 -3.84 3.95
C CYS A 71 11.56 -2.46 4.49
N ILE A 72 11.13 -1.37 3.83
CA ILE A 72 11.35 -0.01 4.34
C ILE A 72 10.70 0.16 5.70
N SER A 73 9.44 -0.24 5.84
CA SER A 73 8.73 -0.13 7.12
C SER A 73 9.35 -0.97 8.24
N PHE A 74 9.87 -2.15 7.92
CA PHE A 74 10.63 -2.95 8.89
C PHE A 74 11.96 -2.28 9.25
N TRP A 75 12.66 -1.67 8.28
CA TRP A 75 13.86 -0.88 8.54
C TRP A 75 13.60 0.31 9.48
N GLU A 76 12.48 1.00 9.30
CA GLU A 76 12.08 2.13 10.16
C GLU A 76 11.87 1.70 11.62
N CYS A 77 11.53 0.43 11.89
CA CYS A 77 11.42 -0.10 13.25
C CYS A 77 12.77 -0.11 14.02
N PHE A 78 13.91 0.05 13.33
CA PHE A 78 15.23 0.13 13.96
C PHE A 78 15.59 1.53 14.50
N GLY A 79 14.59 2.33 14.88
CA GLY A 79 14.78 3.58 15.59
C GLY A 79 14.16 4.83 14.96
N LYS A 80 13.62 4.73 13.74
CA LYS A 80 12.92 5.85 13.08
C LYS A 80 11.44 5.95 13.49
N SER A 81 10.76 4.81 13.55
CA SER A 81 9.38 4.70 13.98
C SER A 81 9.30 4.39 15.46
N TRP A 82 8.73 5.29 16.25
CA TRP A 82 8.52 5.06 17.68
C TRP A 82 7.69 3.80 17.95
N PHE A 83 6.57 3.67 17.26
CA PHE A 83 5.68 2.52 17.41
C PHE A 83 6.36 1.21 16.98
N GLY A 84 7.02 1.24 15.81
CA GLY A 84 7.73 0.08 15.28
C GLY A 84 8.92 -0.36 16.15
N THR A 85 9.65 0.57 16.75
CA THR A 85 10.78 0.27 17.63
C THR A 85 10.33 -0.50 18.88
N MET A 86 9.18 -0.12 19.45
CA MET A 86 8.60 -0.86 20.59
C MET A 86 8.18 -2.27 20.20
N LEU A 87 7.54 -2.46 19.05
CA LEU A 87 7.16 -3.78 18.55
C LEU A 87 8.40 -4.64 18.28
N LEU A 88 9.45 -4.06 17.71
CA LEU A 88 10.71 -4.75 17.43
C LEU A 88 11.38 -5.22 18.74
N GLY A 89 11.33 -4.40 19.79
CA GLY A 89 11.86 -4.74 21.13
C GLY A 89 11.10 -5.89 21.79
N ILE A 90 9.81 -6.06 21.50
CA ILE A 90 8.99 -7.14 22.05
C ILE A 90 9.26 -8.45 21.29
N ASN A 91 9.13 -8.44 19.96
CA ASN A 91 9.39 -9.63 19.13
C ASN A 91 9.72 -9.26 17.68
N PRO A 92 11.00 -9.39 17.25
CA PRO A 92 11.43 -9.04 15.91
C PRO A 92 10.75 -9.84 14.79
N VAL A 93 10.49 -11.14 15.05
CA VAL A 93 9.86 -12.03 14.05
C VAL A 93 8.42 -11.61 13.79
N PHE A 94 7.65 -11.33 14.82
CA PHE A 94 6.28 -10.86 14.68
C PHE A 94 6.23 -9.47 14.06
N THR A 95 7.18 -8.58 14.37
CA THR A 95 7.29 -7.27 13.73
C THR A 95 7.55 -7.41 12.23
N PHE A 96 8.44 -8.32 11.82
CA PHE A 96 8.65 -8.63 10.41
C PHE A 96 7.37 -9.13 9.72
N LEU A 97 6.63 -10.05 10.36
CA LEU A 97 5.36 -10.57 9.83
C LEU A 97 4.28 -9.48 9.70
N VAL A 98 4.24 -8.54 10.62
CA VAL A 98 3.31 -7.40 10.56
C VAL A 98 3.73 -6.43 9.45
N CYS A 99 5.03 -6.20 9.24
CA CYS A 99 5.51 -5.21 8.27
C CYS A 99 5.55 -5.74 6.84
N VAL A 100 6.10 -6.90 6.57
CA VAL A 100 6.42 -7.31 5.18
C VAL A 100 5.28 -8.08 4.50
N PRO A 101 4.80 -9.22 5.00
CA PRO A 101 3.76 -10.00 4.34
C PRO A 101 2.46 -9.26 4.12
N THR A 102 2.05 -8.43 5.08
CA THR A 102 0.81 -7.67 5.00
C THR A 102 0.83 -6.68 3.84
N ARG A 103 1.96 -6.02 3.60
CA ARG A 103 2.13 -5.04 2.53
C ARG A 103 2.28 -5.69 1.15
N ILE A 104 2.93 -6.86 1.08
CA ILE A 104 2.96 -7.67 -0.14
C ILE A 104 1.54 -8.04 -0.55
N LEU A 105 0.76 -8.56 0.41
CA LEU A 105 -0.62 -8.96 0.17
C LEU A 105 -1.52 -7.78 -0.19
N ALA A 106 -1.38 -6.64 0.50
CA ALA A 106 -2.14 -5.43 0.21
C ALA A 106 -1.86 -4.92 -1.22
N GLY A 107 -0.61 -4.86 -1.64
CA GLY A 107 -0.23 -4.46 -3.00
C GLY A 107 -0.75 -5.42 -4.07
N TYR A 108 -0.72 -6.73 -3.79
CA TYR A 108 -1.28 -7.75 -4.67
C TYR A 108 -2.80 -7.59 -4.80
N LEU A 109 -3.53 -7.46 -3.69
CA LEU A 109 -4.97 -7.29 -3.67
C LEU A 109 -5.41 -5.99 -4.36
N CYS A 110 -4.67 -4.88 -4.18
CA CYS A 110 -4.91 -3.65 -4.89
C CYS A 110 -4.90 -3.86 -6.42
N GLY A 111 -3.90 -4.55 -6.94
CA GLY A 111 -3.81 -4.85 -8.36
C GLY A 111 -4.89 -5.83 -8.86
N LEU A 112 -5.29 -6.80 -8.05
CA LEU A 112 -6.41 -7.70 -8.38
C LEU A 112 -7.73 -6.93 -8.45
N THR A 113 -7.98 -6.06 -7.47
CA THR A 113 -9.18 -5.23 -7.41
C THR A 113 -9.27 -4.33 -8.64
N PHE A 114 -8.17 -3.67 -9.00
CA PHE A 114 -8.11 -2.85 -10.20
C PHE A 114 -8.44 -3.68 -11.45
N LYS A 115 -7.83 -4.86 -11.60
CA LYS A 115 -8.06 -5.75 -12.74
C LYS A 115 -9.52 -6.23 -12.83
N ALA A 116 -10.18 -6.44 -11.70
CA ALA A 116 -11.58 -6.84 -11.64
C ALA A 116 -12.52 -5.68 -12.00
N LEU A 117 -12.32 -4.52 -11.37
CA LEU A 117 -13.16 -3.34 -11.57
C LEU A 117 -13.00 -2.74 -12.98
N HIS A 118 -11.78 -2.74 -13.51
CA HIS A 118 -11.51 -2.20 -14.86
C HIS A 118 -12.22 -2.96 -15.99
N LYS A 119 -12.58 -4.22 -15.76
CA LYS A 119 -13.41 -4.99 -16.69
C LYS A 119 -14.87 -4.51 -16.72
N LEU A 120 -15.36 -3.91 -15.64
CA LEU A 120 -16.75 -3.51 -15.46
C LEU A 120 -16.94 -2.00 -15.76
N ASP A 121 -15.87 -1.21 -15.65
CA ASP A 121 -15.92 0.25 -15.78
C ASP A 121 -15.60 0.71 -17.20
N LYS A 122 -16.62 1.22 -17.91
CA LYS A 122 -16.47 1.82 -19.24
C LYS A 122 -15.80 3.20 -19.24
N SER A 123 -15.85 3.92 -18.10
CA SER A 123 -15.33 5.30 -17.99
C SER A 123 -13.88 5.37 -17.51
N ASN A 124 -13.33 4.26 -16.99
CA ASN A 124 -11.98 4.12 -16.43
C ASN A 124 -11.67 5.02 -15.22
N LEU A 125 -12.53 5.96 -14.83
CA LEU A 125 -12.26 6.89 -13.72
C LEU A 125 -12.52 6.24 -12.36
N TRP A 126 -13.65 5.55 -12.25
CA TRP A 126 -14.10 4.90 -11.01
C TRP A 126 -13.22 3.73 -10.60
N SER A 127 -12.75 2.95 -11.57
CA SER A 127 -11.87 1.79 -11.30
C SER A 127 -10.53 2.20 -10.69
N PHE A 128 -9.98 3.34 -11.07
CA PHE A 128 -8.71 3.85 -10.53
C PHE A 128 -8.88 4.35 -9.08
N GLY A 129 -9.90 5.19 -8.83
CA GLY A 129 -10.17 5.69 -7.49
C GLY A 129 -10.54 4.58 -6.51
N ALA A 130 -11.44 3.68 -6.92
CA ALA A 130 -11.86 2.55 -6.11
C ALA A 130 -10.71 1.59 -5.81
N ALA A 131 -9.83 1.30 -6.77
CA ALA A 131 -8.67 0.45 -6.53
C ALA A 131 -7.69 1.08 -5.53
N GLY A 132 -7.48 2.40 -5.61
CA GLY A 132 -6.67 3.13 -4.63
C GLY A 132 -7.26 3.06 -3.22
N LEU A 133 -8.55 3.33 -3.09
CA LEU A 133 -9.25 3.28 -1.81
C LEU A 133 -9.26 1.86 -1.22
N ILE A 134 -9.61 0.86 -2.02
CA ILE A 134 -9.61 -0.54 -1.57
C ILE A 134 -8.20 -1.00 -1.23
N GLY A 135 -7.19 -0.58 -1.98
CA GLY A 135 -5.78 -0.85 -1.68
C GLY A 135 -5.36 -0.31 -0.32
N ALA A 136 -5.75 0.93 0.00
CA ALA A 136 -5.49 1.54 1.32
C ALA A 136 -6.24 0.81 2.44
N LEU A 137 -7.52 0.52 2.25
CA LEU A 137 -8.31 -0.23 3.23
C LEU A 137 -7.75 -1.64 3.47
N CYS A 138 -7.37 -2.36 2.40
CA CYS A 138 -6.72 -3.66 2.53
C CYS A 138 -5.39 -3.57 3.29
N ASN A 139 -4.57 -2.54 3.01
CA ASN A 139 -3.33 -2.31 3.74
C ASN A 139 -3.60 -2.16 5.24
N THR A 140 -4.52 -1.31 5.60
CA THR A 140 -4.88 -1.02 6.99
C THR A 140 -5.47 -2.25 7.70
N VAL A 141 -6.44 -2.92 7.07
CA VAL A 141 -7.10 -4.11 7.66
C VAL A 141 -6.09 -5.24 7.85
N LEU A 142 -5.26 -5.53 6.85
CA LEU A 142 -4.25 -6.60 6.95
C LEU A 142 -3.20 -6.29 8.02
N PHE A 143 -2.71 -5.05 8.06
CA PHE A 143 -1.74 -4.60 9.05
C PHE A 143 -2.31 -4.73 10.47
N MET A 144 -3.50 -4.20 10.72
CA MET A 144 -4.13 -4.21 12.03
C MET A 144 -4.56 -5.62 12.47
N SER A 145 -5.06 -6.43 11.53
CA SER A 145 -5.38 -7.83 11.84
C SER A 145 -4.14 -8.59 12.29
N MET A 146 -3.02 -8.44 11.57
CA MET A 146 -1.77 -9.11 11.93
C MET A 146 -1.17 -8.55 13.22
N LEU A 147 -1.27 -7.22 13.43
CA LEU A 147 -0.86 -6.58 14.69
C LEU A 147 -1.65 -7.14 15.88
N CYS A 148 -2.96 -7.24 15.78
CA CYS A 148 -3.80 -7.81 16.82
C CYS A 148 -3.49 -9.30 17.05
N LEU A 149 -3.30 -10.08 15.99
CA LEU A 149 -2.97 -11.50 16.13
C LEU A 149 -1.64 -11.73 16.88
N CYS A 150 -0.64 -10.90 16.60
CA CYS A 150 0.70 -11.06 17.13
C CYS A 150 0.94 -10.36 18.48
N PHE A 151 0.34 -9.18 18.69
CA PHE A 151 0.70 -8.28 19.77
C PHE A 151 -0.45 -7.86 20.69
N TYR A 152 -1.71 -8.25 20.42
CA TYR A 152 -2.88 -7.81 21.20
C TYR A 152 -2.72 -8.04 22.71
N HIS A 153 -2.14 -9.17 23.13
CA HIS A 153 -1.96 -9.54 24.52
C HIS A 153 -0.71 -8.94 25.17
N THR A 154 0.06 -8.12 24.47
CA THR A 154 1.23 -7.44 25.04
C THR A 154 0.80 -6.24 25.89
N GLU A 155 1.51 -5.97 26.97
CA GLU A 155 1.24 -4.82 27.86
C GLU A 155 1.24 -3.50 27.07
N TYR A 156 2.10 -3.39 26.06
CA TYR A 156 2.21 -2.21 25.21
C TYR A 156 0.91 -1.93 24.45
N ILE A 157 0.33 -2.92 23.78
CA ILE A 157 -0.94 -2.75 23.03
C ILE A 157 -2.11 -2.63 24.01
N GLN A 158 -2.11 -3.35 25.12
CA GLN A 158 -3.15 -3.22 26.14
C GLN A 158 -3.18 -1.81 26.77
N GLY A 159 -2.04 -1.13 26.85
CA GLY A 159 -1.99 0.28 27.23
C GLY A 159 -2.77 1.20 26.28
N PHE A 160 -2.69 0.98 24.96
CA PHE A 160 -3.50 1.72 23.99
C PHE A 160 -4.98 1.33 24.05
N VAL A 161 -5.28 0.04 24.24
CA VAL A 161 -6.67 -0.45 24.41
C VAL A 161 -7.34 0.25 25.59
N ALA A 162 -6.64 0.36 26.71
CA ALA A 162 -7.11 1.04 27.91
C ALA A 162 -7.24 2.55 27.70
N ALA A 163 -6.26 3.20 27.07
CA ALA A 163 -6.28 4.63 26.77
C ALA A 163 -7.42 5.04 25.85
N LEU A 164 -7.80 4.17 24.90
CA LEU A 164 -8.92 4.39 23.97
C LEU A 164 -10.28 3.92 24.55
N GLY A 165 -10.31 3.39 25.75
CA GLY A 165 -11.53 2.88 26.38
C GLY A 165 -12.18 1.72 25.62
N SER A 166 -11.39 0.97 24.84
CA SER A 166 -11.89 -0.09 23.98
C SER A 166 -12.09 -1.38 24.79
N SER A 167 -13.29 -1.94 24.73
CA SER A 167 -13.60 -3.21 25.41
C SER A 167 -13.24 -4.45 24.60
N ASN A 168 -13.05 -4.32 23.29
CA ASN A 168 -12.79 -5.43 22.37
C ASN A 168 -11.73 -5.06 21.33
N ALA A 169 -10.99 -6.08 20.79
CA ALA A 169 -10.01 -5.91 19.73
C ALA A 169 -10.58 -5.20 18.49
N PHE A 170 -11.85 -5.45 18.16
CA PHE A 170 -12.52 -4.81 17.01
C PHE A 170 -12.75 -3.31 17.24
N LEU A 171 -13.22 -2.91 18.41
CA LEU A 171 -13.37 -1.50 18.79
C LEU A 171 -12.01 -0.79 18.85
N PHE A 172 -10.96 -1.48 19.34
CA PHE A 172 -9.60 -0.98 19.33
C PHE A 172 -9.13 -0.68 17.91
N VAL A 173 -9.33 -1.60 16.95
CA VAL A 173 -8.97 -1.38 15.54
C VAL A 173 -9.70 -0.18 14.96
N ILE A 174 -11.02 -0.06 15.18
CA ILE A 174 -11.81 1.08 14.68
C ILE A 174 -11.33 2.40 15.30
N ALA A 175 -11.11 2.44 16.60
CA ALA A 175 -10.67 3.66 17.29
C ALA A 175 -9.23 4.05 16.90
N PHE A 176 -8.33 3.06 16.80
CA PHE A 176 -6.93 3.27 16.49
C PHE A 176 -6.71 3.68 15.03
N VAL A 177 -7.51 3.13 14.10
CA VAL A 177 -7.40 3.38 12.65
C VAL A 177 -8.28 4.55 12.20
N GLY A 178 -9.33 4.89 12.94
CA GLY A 178 -10.39 5.76 12.44
C GLY A 178 -9.92 7.06 11.80
N VAL A 179 -8.99 7.78 12.41
CA VAL A 179 -8.46 9.03 11.87
C VAL A 179 -7.46 8.77 10.74
N ASN A 180 -6.53 7.83 10.93
CA ASN A 180 -5.48 7.53 9.94
C ASN A 180 -6.02 6.85 8.69
N GLY A 181 -6.95 5.91 8.84
CA GLY A 181 -7.57 5.24 7.70
C GLY A 181 -8.37 6.19 6.82
N LEU A 182 -9.00 7.21 7.40
CA LEU A 182 -9.67 8.26 6.63
C LEU A 182 -8.68 9.10 5.83
N VAL A 183 -7.56 9.49 6.42
CA VAL A 183 -6.52 10.29 5.74
C VAL A 183 -5.82 9.47 4.66
N GLU A 184 -5.39 8.25 4.97
CA GLU A 184 -4.80 7.34 3.98
C GLU A 184 -5.77 7.03 2.83
N GLY A 185 -7.05 6.81 3.13
CA GLY A 185 -8.09 6.60 2.14
C GLY A 185 -8.27 7.82 1.23
N ALA A 186 -8.31 9.03 1.77
CA ALA A 186 -8.42 10.27 1.00
C ALA A 186 -7.20 10.49 0.09
N VAL A 187 -5.99 10.32 0.61
CA VAL A 187 -4.74 10.42 -0.17
C VAL A 187 -4.72 9.39 -1.28
N SER A 188 -5.10 8.16 -1.00
CA SER A 188 -5.12 7.06 -1.98
C SER A 188 -6.18 7.27 -3.07
N LEU A 189 -7.33 7.83 -2.73
CA LEU A 189 -8.38 8.17 -3.68
C LEU A 189 -7.94 9.30 -4.62
N ILE A 190 -7.35 10.37 -4.08
CA ILE A 190 -6.82 11.50 -4.87
C ILE A 190 -5.71 11.01 -5.79
N THR A 191 -4.81 10.17 -5.27
CA THR A 191 -3.70 9.60 -6.05
C THR A 191 -4.22 8.70 -7.17
N GLY A 192 -5.18 7.82 -6.88
CA GLY A 192 -5.83 6.98 -7.88
C GLY A 192 -6.47 7.81 -9.00
N ALA A 193 -7.19 8.88 -8.66
CA ALA A 193 -7.78 9.81 -9.63
C ALA A 193 -6.74 10.56 -10.46
N ALA A 194 -5.62 10.99 -9.85
CA ALA A 194 -4.53 11.64 -10.56
C ALA A 194 -3.84 10.71 -11.57
N ILE A 195 -3.62 9.45 -11.18
CA ILE A 195 -3.07 8.41 -12.07
C ILE A 195 -4.03 8.17 -13.24
N ALA A 196 -5.34 8.04 -12.97
CA ALA A 196 -6.35 7.89 -14.01
C ALA A 196 -6.24 9.00 -15.06
N LYS A 197 -6.17 10.25 -14.60
CA LYS A 197 -6.05 11.43 -15.47
C LYS A 197 -4.76 11.41 -16.29
N ALA A 198 -3.63 11.05 -15.69
CA ALA A 198 -2.35 10.95 -16.37
C ALA A 198 -2.34 9.85 -17.44
N VAL A 199 -2.90 8.67 -17.13
CA VAL A 199 -3.00 7.55 -18.07
C VAL A 199 -3.94 7.88 -19.24
N MET A 200 -5.09 8.50 -18.97
CA MET A 200 -6.03 8.92 -20.01
C MET A 200 -5.42 9.97 -20.95
N TYR A 201 -4.70 10.95 -20.38
CA TYR A 201 -4.02 11.98 -21.16
C TYR A 201 -2.92 11.40 -22.07
N SER A 202 -2.12 10.48 -21.57
CA SER A 202 -1.06 9.82 -22.34
C SER A 202 -1.62 8.94 -23.47
N ARG A 203 -2.73 8.23 -23.21
CA ARG A 203 -3.43 7.44 -24.25
C ARG A 203 -4.03 8.32 -25.33
N GLY A 204 -4.64 9.46 -24.98
CA GLY A 204 -5.16 10.42 -25.94
C GLY A 204 -4.09 11.00 -26.87
N LYS A 205 -2.90 11.34 -26.32
CA LYS A 205 -1.76 11.81 -27.14
C LYS A 205 -1.21 10.73 -28.08
N LEU A 206 -1.15 9.48 -27.64
CA LEU A 206 -0.69 8.37 -28.47
C LEU A 206 -1.68 8.05 -29.61
N ALA A 207 -2.98 8.17 -29.38
CA ALA A 207 -4.00 8.01 -30.39
C ALA A 207 -3.91 9.13 -31.45
N ALA A 208 -3.80 10.39 -31.01
CA ALA A 208 -3.64 11.54 -31.92
C ALA A 208 -2.36 11.47 -32.79
N ARG A 209 -1.25 10.94 -32.23
CA ARG A 209 -0.02 10.72 -33.02
C ARG A 209 -0.18 9.64 -34.10
N LYS A 210 -0.98 8.60 -33.86
CA LYS A 210 -1.24 7.54 -34.85
C LYS A 210 -2.14 7.98 -35.99
N THR A 211 -2.96 9.02 -35.78
CA THR A 211 -3.88 9.56 -36.80
C THR A 211 -3.17 10.56 -37.69
N ASN A 212 -2.04 11.16 -37.26
CA ASN A 212 -1.27 12.15 -37.98
C ASN A 212 0.02 11.59 -38.62
N ALA A 213 0.25 10.29 -38.56
CA ALA A 213 1.34 9.57 -39.21
C ALA A 213 0.81 8.55 -40.23
#